data_71996efbac5cba8f48e703594c6da4ef
#
_entry.id   71996efbac5cba8f48e703594c6da4ef
#
_cell.length_a   1.000
_cell.length_b   1.000
_cell.length_c   1.000
_cell.angle_alpha   90.00
_cell.angle_beta   90.00
_cell.angle_gamma   90.00
#
_symmetry.space_group_name_H-M   'P 1'
#
loop_
_entity.id
_entity.type
_entity.pdbx_description
1 polymer ?
#
loop_
_entity_poly.entity_id
_entity_poly.type
_entity_poly.pdbx_seq_one_letter_code
_entity_poly.pdbx_strand_id
1 'polypeptide(L)'
;MSFVCSDLLGGLSEKIIGQPEALKAIVPYLETYQAGLAPEGRPAGVFLLLGPTGTGKTRTVEVLADLLHGSEKSLLRVDCGEFQMDHEVAKLIGAPPGYLGHRETQPWITQQKLNAVSSEHCELSLVLFDEIEKAAPSLMRLLLGVLDRATLRLGDSSTVSFERTLIFLTSNTGAREMMRQILPAFGFGGGTGTDEGDQARRVDRAGAASLRKKFSPEFLNRIDATISYGPLGRTSIESILDLQIRDLERLIEERLGTAAFRVEVLPEARRFLLDRGAAPEYGARDLRRTVERHLAHPLAGLVARDGIAPEATVKVSVAAGGDTLEFLCEERRPAGRRPLRTDLRRVDYLVLA
;
A
#
# COMPACT_ATOMS: atom_id res chain seq x y z
N MET A 1 11.48 24.89 5.16
CA MET A 1 11.30 24.83 3.70
C MET A 1 9.89 24.38 3.46
N SER A 2 9.08 25.17 2.74
CA SER A 2 7.72 24.75 2.41
C SER A 2 7.80 23.59 1.39
N PHE A 3 7.19 22.48 1.74
CA PHE A 3 6.98 21.37 0.83
C PHE A 3 6.19 21.88 -0.39
N VAL A 4 6.71 21.73 -1.61
CA VAL A 4 6.01 22.24 -2.80
C VAL A 4 5.03 21.18 -3.28
N CYS A 5 3.74 21.42 -3.08
CA CYS A 5 2.64 20.49 -3.45
C CYS A 5 2.59 20.14 -4.95
N SER A 6 3.20 20.96 -5.82
CA SER A 6 3.25 20.70 -7.27
C SER A 6 3.98 19.41 -7.64
N ASP A 7 4.89 18.93 -6.79
CA ASP A 7 5.66 17.71 -7.02
C ASP A 7 5.01 16.46 -6.40
N LEU A 8 4.05 16.66 -5.49
CA LEU A 8 3.43 15.57 -4.73
C LEU A 8 2.55 14.67 -5.62
N LEU A 9 1.77 15.29 -6.51
CA LEU A 9 0.91 14.54 -7.43
C LEU A 9 1.74 13.70 -8.41
N GLY A 10 2.85 14.26 -8.91
CA GLY A 10 3.83 13.55 -9.73
C GLY A 10 4.42 12.35 -9.00
N GLY A 11 4.99 12.58 -7.82
CA GLY A 11 5.60 11.53 -7.00
C GLY A 11 4.62 10.43 -6.57
N LEU A 12 3.37 10.80 -6.25
CA LEU A 12 2.31 9.82 -5.98
C LEU A 12 1.98 9.00 -7.23
N SER A 13 1.82 9.65 -8.40
CA SER A 13 1.45 8.99 -9.66
C SER A 13 2.50 8.01 -10.16
N GLU A 14 3.77 8.25 -9.88
CA GLU A 14 4.88 7.35 -10.21
C GLU A 14 4.86 6.05 -9.41
N LYS A 15 4.42 6.12 -8.14
CA LYS A 15 4.45 5.00 -7.20
C LYS A 15 3.10 4.31 -7.02
N ILE A 16 1.98 5.01 -7.31
CA ILE A 16 0.61 4.51 -7.20
C ILE A 16 -0.01 4.39 -8.58
N ILE A 17 -0.02 3.18 -9.11
CA ILE A 17 -0.44 2.88 -10.47
C ILE A 17 -1.92 2.48 -10.50
N GLY A 18 -2.65 3.00 -11.50
CA GLY A 18 -4.04 2.61 -11.77
C GLY A 18 -5.09 3.23 -10.87
N GLN A 19 -4.74 4.25 -10.04
CA GLN A 19 -5.67 4.91 -9.12
C GLN A 19 -5.58 6.46 -9.18
N PRO A 20 -5.68 7.10 -10.35
CA PRO A 20 -5.47 8.53 -10.46
C PRO A 20 -6.49 9.36 -9.69
N GLU A 21 -7.74 8.91 -9.60
CA GLU A 21 -8.81 9.63 -8.89
C GLU A 21 -8.56 9.68 -7.38
N ALA A 22 -7.95 8.62 -6.81
CA ALA A 22 -7.57 8.61 -5.41
C ALA A 22 -6.57 9.72 -5.08
N LEU A 23 -5.58 9.92 -5.96
CA LEU A 23 -4.54 10.93 -5.78
C LEU A 23 -5.11 12.35 -5.89
N LYS A 24 -5.96 12.60 -6.87
CA LYS A 24 -6.65 13.88 -7.05
C LYS A 24 -7.54 14.25 -5.86
N ALA A 25 -8.13 13.27 -5.19
CA ALA A 25 -8.98 13.52 -4.04
C ALA A 25 -8.21 13.91 -2.77
N ILE A 26 -6.96 13.46 -2.61
CA ILE A 26 -6.15 13.70 -1.40
C ILE A 26 -5.38 15.02 -1.48
N VAL A 27 -4.80 15.34 -2.63
CA VAL A 27 -3.89 16.48 -2.81
C VAL A 27 -4.50 17.83 -2.39
N PRO A 28 -5.78 18.17 -2.70
CA PRO A 28 -6.36 19.44 -2.30
C PRO A 28 -6.40 19.69 -0.79
N TYR A 29 -6.51 18.63 0.03
CA TYR A 29 -6.48 18.78 1.49
C TYR A 29 -5.09 19.12 2.01
N LEU A 30 -4.05 18.56 1.38
CA LEU A 30 -2.67 18.92 1.68
C LEU A 30 -2.38 20.38 1.29
N GLU A 31 -2.85 20.81 0.12
CA GLU A 31 -2.74 22.19 -0.33
C GLU A 31 -3.46 23.16 0.62
N THR A 32 -4.67 22.80 1.05
CA THR A 32 -5.47 23.58 2.00
C THR A 32 -4.75 23.71 3.35
N TYR A 33 -4.16 22.61 3.84
CA TYR A 33 -3.39 22.63 5.07
C TYR A 33 -2.12 23.50 4.94
N GLN A 34 -1.37 23.38 3.85
CA GLN A 34 -0.18 24.19 3.60
C GLN A 34 -0.49 25.68 3.45
N ALA A 35 -1.64 26.01 2.90
CA ALA A 35 -2.12 27.38 2.78
C ALA A 35 -2.58 27.98 4.13
N GLY A 36 -2.59 27.19 5.23
CA GLY A 36 -3.11 27.62 6.52
C GLY A 36 -4.63 27.82 6.57
N LEU A 37 -5.35 27.20 5.62
CA LEU A 37 -6.81 27.28 5.48
C LEU A 37 -7.54 26.04 6.02
N ALA A 38 -6.81 25.11 6.64
CA ALA A 38 -7.43 23.94 7.26
C ALA A 38 -8.35 24.35 8.40
N PRO A 39 -9.51 23.67 8.59
CA PRO A 39 -10.46 24.00 9.65
C PRO A 39 -9.84 23.73 11.02
N GLU A 40 -10.04 24.65 11.96
CA GLU A 40 -9.65 24.49 13.37
C GLU A 40 -10.58 23.50 14.10
N GLY A 41 -10.04 22.79 15.10
CA GLY A 41 -10.80 21.85 15.94
C GLY A 41 -11.24 20.56 15.24
N ARG A 42 -10.70 20.30 14.02
CA ARG A 42 -10.93 19.06 13.26
C ARG A 42 -9.61 18.53 12.67
N PRO A 43 -9.52 17.24 12.32
CA PRO A 43 -8.41 16.75 11.53
C PRO A 43 -8.28 17.52 10.20
N ALA A 44 -7.06 17.65 9.67
CA ALA A 44 -6.81 18.32 8.39
C ALA A 44 -7.51 17.64 7.20
N GLY A 45 -7.83 16.35 7.34
CA GLY A 45 -8.65 15.59 6.40
C GLY A 45 -8.91 14.18 6.88
N VAL A 46 -10.10 13.67 6.55
CA VAL A 46 -10.56 12.31 6.89
C VAL A 46 -11.00 11.59 5.62
N PHE A 47 -10.30 10.51 5.29
CA PHE A 47 -10.49 9.76 4.05
C PHE A 47 -10.92 8.32 4.32
N LEU A 48 -11.94 7.85 3.64
CA LEU A 48 -12.31 6.44 3.60
C LEU A 48 -11.89 5.83 2.25
N LEU A 49 -10.89 4.95 2.29
CA LEU A 49 -10.37 4.24 1.12
C LEU A 49 -11.10 2.90 0.97
N LEU A 50 -11.90 2.78 -0.08
CA LEU A 50 -12.80 1.67 -0.30
C LEU A 50 -12.39 0.86 -1.53
N GLY A 51 -12.44 -0.46 -1.45
CA GLY A 51 -12.18 -1.31 -2.62
C GLY A 51 -11.60 -2.68 -2.29
N PRO A 52 -11.37 -3.52 -3.31
CA PRO A 52 -10.81 -4.86 -3.15
C PRO A 52 -9.42 -4.86 -2.50
N THR A 53 -9.03 -6.00 -1.97
CA THR A 53 -7.67 -6.20 -1.44
C THR A 53 -6.65 -6.12 -2.58
N GLY A 54 -5.48 -5.53 -2.30
CA GLY A 54 -4.38 -5.45 -3.27
C GLY A 54 -4.54 -4.36 -4.35
N THR A 55 -5.49 -3.43 -4.21
CA THR A 55 -5.70 -2.31 -5.15
C THR A 55 -4.89 -1.06 -4.83
N GLY A 56 -4.11 -1.06 -3.74
CA GLY A 56 -3.20 0.04 -3.40
C GLY A 56 -3.67 0.98 -2.28
N LYS A 57 -4.78 0.70 -1.57
CA LYS A 57 -5.31 1.55 -0.48
C LYS A 57 -4.24 1.90 0.57
N THR A 58 -3.71 0.89 1.24
CA THR A 58 -2.65 1.06 2.26
C THR A 58 -1.38 1.62 1.65
N ARG A 59 -1.02 1.17 0.43
CA ARG A 59 0.17 1.64 -0.30
C ARG A 59 0.12 3.14 -0.57
N THR A 60 -1.04 3.71 -0.86
CA THR A 60 -1.21 5.16 -1.05
C THR A 60 -0.79 5.94 0.19
N VAL A 61 -1.16 5.47 1.38
CA VAL A 61 -0.80 6.14 2.64
C VAL A 61 0.68 5.97 2.96
N GLU A 62 1.26 4.80 2.70
CA GLU A 62 2.70 4.53 2.86
C GLU A 62 3.55 5.41 1.94
N VAL A 63 3.17 5.52 0.65
CA VAL A 63 3.86 6.38 -0.31
C VAL A 63 3.70 7.86 0.05
N LEU A 64 2.54 8.26 0.56
CA LEU A 64 2.34 9.61 1.06
C LEU A 64 3.26 9.92 2.25
N ALA A 65 3.43 8.96 3.18
CA ALA A 65 4.36 9.09 4.30
C ALA A 65 5.82 9.23 3.81
N ASP A 66 6.21 8.45 2.82
CA ASP A 66 7.54 8.54 2.21
C ASP A 66 7.79 9.92 1.57
N LEU A 67 6.83 10.43 0.81
CA LEU A 67 6.95 11.73 0.15
C LEU A 67 6.95 12.91 1.13
N LEU A 68 6.15 12.85 2.20
CA LEU A 68 6.05 13.94 3.19
C LEU A 68 7.17 13.91 4.23
N HIS A 69 7.63 12.73 4.62
CA HIS A 69 8.51 12.54 5.77
C HIS A 69 9.80 11.77 5.44
N GLY A 70 9.99 11.34 4.18
CA GLY A 70 11.17 10.58 3.76
C GLY A 70 11.19 9.11 4.21
N SER A 71 10.07 8.58 4.71
CA SER A 71 9.98 7.18 5.14
C SER A 71 8.53 6.68 5.11
N GLU A 72 8.30 5.54 4.49
CA GLU A 72 7.01 4.82 4.51
C GLU A 72 6.55 4.44 5.93
N LYS A 73 7.49 4.42 6.89
CA LYS A 73 7.23 4.10 8.30
C LYS A 73 6.79 5.30 9.13
N SER A 74 6.91 6.53 8.62
CA SER A 74 6.44 7.75 9.27
C SER A 74 4.91 7.87 9.21
N LEU A 75 4.25 6.89 9.82
CA LEU A 75 2.81 6.64 9.77
C LEU A 75 2.36 5.96 11.05
N LEU A 76 1.37 6.51 11.75
CA LEU A 76 0.72 5.84 12.87
C LEU A 76 -0.35 4.87 12.33
N ARG A 77 -0.05 3.57 12.35
CA ARG A 77 -0.93 2.52 11.82
C ARG A 77 -1.63 1.78 12.94
N VAL A 78 -2.95 1.67 12.85
CA VAL A 78 -3.83 0.89 13.73
C VAL A 78 -4.49 -0.19 12.90
N ASP A 79 -4.18 -1.46 13.14
CA ASP A 79 -4.91 -2.58 12.55
C ASP A 79 -6.20 -2.81 13.35
N CYS A 80 -7.34 -2.47 12.75
CA CYS A 80 -8.64 -2.63 13.41
C CYS A 80 -9.03 -4.11 13.61
N GLY A 81 -8.33 -5.04 12.94
CA GLY A 81 -8.46 -6.47 13.17
C GLY A 81 -8.02 -6.91 14.57
N GLU A 82 -7.14 -6.13 15.24
CA GLU A 82 -6.72 -6.36 16.63
C GLU A 82 -7.70 -5.80 17.68
N PHE A 83 -8.73 -5.05 17.24
CA PHE A 83 -9.69 -4.34 18.10
C PHE A 83 -11.13 -4.74 17.78
N GLN A 84 -11.39 -6.03 17.67
CA GLN A 84 -12.71 -6.57 17.33
C GLN A 84 -13.63 -6.67 18.54
N MET A 85 -13.05 -6.68 19.75
CA MET A 85 -13.78 -6.78 21.01
C MET A 85 -13.68 -5.49 21.83
N ASP A 86 -14.74 -5.13 22.54
CA ASP A 86 -14.80 -3.88 23.29
C ASP A 86 -13.69 -3.74 24.36
N HIS A 87 -13.26 -4.84 24.98
CA HIS A 87 -12.18 -4.81 25.96
C HIS A 87 -10.78 -4.56 25.34
N GLU A 88 -10.60 -4.85 24.05
CA GLU A 88 -9.32 -4.61 23.37
C GLU A 88 -9.08 -3.12 23.13
N VAL A 89 -10.13 -2.31 23.06
CA VAL A 89 -10.02 -0.86 22.92
C VAL A 89 -9.26 -0.21 24.08
N ALA A 90 -9.29 -0.83 25.25
CA ALA A 90 -8.48 -0.40 26.38
C ALA A 90 -6.95 -0.43 26.09
N LYS A 91 -6.48 -1.32 25.22
CA LYS A 91 -5.07 -1.32 24.76
C LYS A 91 -4.73 -0.05 23.97
N LEU A 92 -5.72 0.50 23.26
CA LEU A 92 -5.53 1.68 22.43
C LEU A 92 -5.44 2.97 23.25
N ILE A 93 -6.33 3.12 24.24
CA ILE A 93 -6.48 4.35 25.05
C ILE A 93 -5.93 4.25 26.46
N GLY A 94 -5.48 3.09 26.90
CA GLY A 94 -5.10 2.79 28.27
C GLY A 94 -6.30 2.45 29.17
N ALA A 95 -6.04 1.79 30.30
CA ALA A 95 -7.08 1.48 31.28
C ALA A 95 -7.30 2.65 32.25
N PRO A 96 -8.55 2.96 32.65
CA PRO A 96 -8.84 4.00 33.63
C PRO A 96 -8.22 3.69 34.99
N PRO A 97 -7.88 4.73 35.81
CA PRO A 97 -7.41 4.54 37.18
C PRO A 97 -8.40 3.73 38.00
N GLY A 98 -7.91 2.77 38.77
CA GLY A 98 -8.71 1.91 39.64
C GLY A 98 -9.15 0.57 39.03
N TYR A 99 -8.93 0.35 37.73
CA TYR A 99 -9.12 -0.97 37.11
C TYR A 99 -7.88 -1.87 37.29
N LEU A 100 -8.12 -3.18 37.46
CA LEU A 100 -7.04 -4.19 37.45
C LEU A 100 -6.26 -4.09 36.12
N GLY A 101 -4.93 -3.89 36.19
CA GLY A 101 -4.08 -3.73 35.01
C GLY A 101 -3.83 -2.28 34.57
N HIS A 102 -4.35 -1.25 35.28
CA HIS A 102 -4.12 0.16 34.95
C HIS A 102 -2.65 0.53 34.82
N ARG A 103 -1.76 0.00 35.65
CA ARG A 103 -0.31 0.25 35.58
C ARG A 103 0.39 -0.50 34.48
N GLU A 104 -0.22 -1.55 33.95
CA GLU A 104 0.35 -2.44 32.94
C GLU A 104 -0.09 -2.10 31.52
N THR A 105 -1.27 -1.45 31.40
CA THR A 105 -1.85 -1.11 30.09
C THR A 105 -1.57 0.36 29.75
N GLN A 106 -0.38 0.61 29.19
CA GLN A 106 -0.08 1.94 28.64
C GLN A 106 -0.85 2.17 27.34
N PRO A 107 -1.37 3.42 27.10
CA PRO A 107 -2.08 3.72 25.88
C PRO A 107 -1.17 3.54 24.66
N TRP A 108 -1.72 2.87 23.64
CA TRP A 108 -0.98 2.69 22.38
C TRP A 108 -0.95 3.99 21.56
N ILE A 109 -2.04 4.78 21.55
CA ILE A 109 -2.07 6.12 20.96
C ILE A 109 -1.67 7.14 22.03
N THR A 110 -0.59 7.88 21.78
CA THR A 110 -0.12 8.98 22.63
C THR A 110 0.23 10.19 21.77
N GLN A 111 0.22 11.40 22.34
CA GLN A 111 0.63 12.60 21.62
C GLN A 111 2.09 12.49 21.14
N GLN A 112 2.95 11.87 21.94
CA GLN A 112 4.35 11.67 21.60
C GLN A 112 4.51 10.79 20.34
N LYS A 113 3.75 9.68 20.23
CA LYS A 113 3.78 8.80 19.06
C LYS A 113 3.21 9.49 17.83
N LEU A 114 2.16 10.30 18.02
CA LEU A 114 1.56 11.06 16.93
C LEU A 114 2.54 12.11 16.38
N ASN A 115 3.23 12.82 17.27
CA ASN A 115 4.25 13.78 16.87
C ASN A 115 5.50 13.12 16.29
N ALA A 116 5.82 11.89 16.67
CA ALA A 116 7.00 11.17 16.17
C ALA A 116 6.89 10.74 14.70
N VAL A 117 5.70 10.70 14.12
CA VAL A 117 5.47 10.38 12.70
C VAL A 117 5.41 11.61 11.81
N SER A 118 5.49 12.83 12.36
CA SER A 118 5.71 14.07 11.60
C SER A 118 7.21 14.32 11.40
N SER A 119 7.57 15.30 10.58
CA SER A 119 8.95 15.68 10.30
C SER A 119 9.13 17.20 10.40
N GLU A 120 10.39 17.66 10.46
CA GLU A 120 10.71 19.11 10.41
C GLU A 120 10.23 19.78 9.12
N HIS A 121 10.03 19.01 8.05
CA HIS A 121 9.56 19.50 6.77
C HIS A 121 8.05 19.57 6.66
N CYS A 122 7.34 18.73 7.44
CA CYS A 122 5.88 18.66 7.44
C CYS A 122 5.39 18.27 8.85
N GLU A 123 4.67 19.20 9.50
CA GLU A 123 4.10 18.98 10.84
C GLU A 123 2.86 18.07 10.83
N LEU A 124 2.38 17.69 9.64
CA LEU A 124 1.17 16.91 9.46
C LEU A 124 1.45 15.44 9.73
N SER A 125 0.81 14.84 10.71
CA SER A 125 0.94 13.42 11.01
C SER A 125 -0.04 12.59 10.18
N LEU A 126 0.41 11.46 9.66
CA LEU A 126 -0.45 10.51 8.96
C LEU A 126 -0.92 9.41 9.92
N VAL A 127 -2.22 9.15 9.94
CA VAL A 127 -2.83 8.11 10.77
C VAL A 127 -3.65 7.18 9.90
N LEU A 128 -3.40 5.89 9.98
CA LEU A 128 -4.09 4.86 9.21
C LEU A 128 -4.81 3.90 10.15
N PHE A 129 -6.13 3.81 10.02
CA PHE A 129 -6.96 2.75 10.59
C PHE A 129 -7.24 1.73 9.48
N ASP A 130 -6.55 0.60 9.53
CA ASP A 130 -6.64 -0.43 8.50
C ASP A 130 -7.80 -1.40 8.83
N GLU A 131 -8.58 -1.79 7.82
CA GLU A 131 -9.72 -2.70 7.92
C GLU A 131 -10.79 -2.26 8.96
N ILE A 132 -11.21 -0.98 8.87
CA ILE A 132 -12.14 -0.35 9.84
C ILE A 132 -13.46 -1.10 10.00
N GLU A 133 -13.89 -1.89 9.00
CA GLU A 133 -15.07 -2.72 9.08
C GLU A 133 -15.00 -3.86 10.12
N LYS A 134 -13.80 -4.18 10.61
CA LYS A 134 -13.57 -5.18 11.65
C LYS A 134 -13.63 -4.60 13.06
N ALA A 135 -13.55 -3.28 13.18
CA ALA A 135 -13.51 -2.59 14.46
C ALA A 135 -14.74 -2.87 15.34
N ALA A 136 -14.51 -3.04 16.65
CA ALA A 136 -15.56 -3.12 17.64
C ALA A 136 -16.42 -1.84 17.67
N PRO A 137 -17.70 -1.93 18.07
CA PRO A 137 -18.57 -0.75 18.20
C PRO A 137 -18.01 0.32 19.14
N SER A 138 -17.28 -0.06 20.18
CA SER A 138 -16.61 0.87 21.12
C SER A 138 -15.53 1.68 20.43
N LEU A 139 -14.71 1.06 19.55
CA LEU A 139 -13.70 1.77 18.76
C LEU A 139 -14.37 2.75 17.79
N MET A 140 -15.46 2.33 17.13
CA MET A 140 -16.22 3.21 16.23
C MET A 140 -16.75 4.44 16.96
N ARG A 141 -17.32 4.27 18.18
CA ARG A 141 -17.79 5.39 18.99
C ARG A 141 -16.66 6.34 19.41
N LEU A 142 -15.50 5.77 19.74
CA LEU A 142 -14.32 6.55 20.12
C LEU A 142 -13.82 7.39 18.93
N LEU A 143 -13.78 6.80 17.74
CA LEU A 143 -13.39 7.50 16.51
C LEU A 143 -14.33 8.65 16.15
N LEU A 144 -15.62 8.59 16.47
CA LEU A 144 -16.53 9.72 16.24
C LEU A 144 -16.02 11.02 16.88
N GLY A 145 -15.49 10.94 18.11
CA GLY A 145 -14.89 12.10 18.79
C GLY A 145 -13.61 12.60 18.09
N VAL A 146 -12.77 11.68 17.62
CA VAL A 146 -11.54 12.02 16.90
C VAL A 146 -11.85 12.69 15.56
N LEU A 147 -12.79 12.14 14.79
CA LEU A 147 -13.14 12.64 13.46
C LEU A 147 -13.87 13.98 13.49
N ASP A 148 -14.63 14.25 14.58
CA ASP A 148 -15.45 15.45 14.72
C ASP A 148 -14.71 16.62 15.38
N ARG A 149 -13.93 16.32 16.43
CA ARG A 149 -13.29 17.32 17.30
C ARG A 149 -11.79 17.21 17.38
N ALA A 150 -11.18 16.38 16.57
CA ALA A 150 -9.75 16.09 16.58
C ALA A 150 -9.21 15.74 17.99
N THR A 151 -10.02 15.15 18.86
CA THR A 151 -9.62 14.85 20.23
C THR A 151 -9.90 13.40 20.60
N LEU A 152 -8.90 12.77 21.22
CA LEU A 152 -8.99 11.44 21.82
C LEU A 152 -8.71 11.54 23.31
N ARG A 153 -9.70 11.21 24.14
CA ARG A 153 -9.53 11.12 25.59
C ARG A 153 -8.98 9.73 25.95
N LEU A 154 -7.86 9.71 26.65
CA LEU A 154 -7.23 8.49 27.14
C LEU A 154 -7.84 8.02 28.48
N GLY A 155 -7.51 6.79 28.87
CA GLY A 155 -7.99 6.21 30.12
C GLY A 155 -7.54 6.96 31.37
N ASP A 156 -6.38 7.60 31.36
CA ASP A 156 -5.84 8.46 32.42
C ASP A 156 -6.45 9.89 32.44
N SER A 157 -7.43 10.15 31.58
CA SER A 157 -8.09 11.45 31.37
C SER A 157 -7.23 12.47 30.60
N SER A 158 -6.03 12.16 30.18
CA SER A 158 -5.28 13.00 29.25
C SER A 158 -5.92 13.02 27.87
N THR A 159 -5.58 14.01 27.06
CA THR A 159 -6.17 14.20 25.72
C THR A 159 -5.06 14.22 24.67
N VAL A 160 -5.30 13.51 23.59
CA VAL A 160 -4.44 13.54 22.37
C VAL A 160 -5.15 14.38 21.32
N SER A 161 -4.44 15.36 20.75
CA SER A 161 -4.95 16.20 19.66
C SER A 161 -4.60 15.61 18.30
N PHE A 162 -5.60 15.55 17.42
CA PHE A 162 -5.52 15.10 16.03
C PHE A 162 -5.72 16.25 15.03
N GLU A 163 -5.65 17.52 15.45
CA GLU A 163 -5.86 18.67 14.56
C GLU A 163 -4.87 18.69 13.38
N ARG A 164 -3.60 18.33 13.66
CA ARG A 164 -2.56 18.28 12.64
C ARG A 164 -2.40 16.87 12.08
N THR A 165 -3.53 16.24 11.69
CA THR A 165 -3.49 14.89 11.14
C THR A 165 -4.31 14.75 9.87
N LEU A 166 -3.82 13.89 8.98
CA LEU A 166 -4.64 13.26 7.95
C LEU A 166 -4.98 11.85 8.40
N ILE A 167 -6.27 11.57 8.49
CA ILE A 167 -6.78 10.27 8.93
C ILE A 167 -7.25 9.48 7.71
N PHE A 168 -6.69 8.30 7.54
CA PHE A 168 -7.07 7.35 6.52
C PHE A 168 -7.72 6.13 7.15
N LEU A 169 -8.87 5.77 6.64
CA LEU A 169 -9.61 4.59 7.03
C LEU A 169 -9.66 3.66 5.81
N THR A 170 -9.17 2.44 5.90
CA THR A 170 -9.32 1.49 4.78
C THR A 170 -10.46 0.54 5.04
N SER A 171 -11.17 0.15 3.99
CA SER A 171 -12.20 -0.86 4.07
C SER A 171 -12.27 -1.72 2.80
N ASN A 172 -12.54 -3.01 3.02
CA ASN A 172 -12.84 -3.96 1.95
C ASN A 172 -14.37 -4.17 1.78
N THR A 173 -15.18 -3.40 2.51
CA THR A 173 -16.65 -3.46 2.43
C THR A 173 -17.11 -3.12 1.01
N GLY A 174 -18.00 -3.95 0.46
CA GLY A 174 -18.50 -3.77 -0.92
C GLY A 174 -17.56 -4.23 -2.02
N ALA A 175 -16.38 -4.75 -1.71
CA ALA A 175 -15.42 -5.22 -2.71
C ALA A 175 -16.02 -6.26 -3.66
N ARG A 176 -16.83 -7.19 -3.15
CA ARG A 176 -17.51 -8.22 -3.98
C ARG A 176 -18.56 -7.61 -4.89
N GLU A 177 -19.33 -6.66 -4.39
CA GLU A 177 -20.36 -5.94 -5.15
C GLU A 177 -19.71 -5.07 -6.24
N MET A 178 -18.63 -4.40 -5.93
CA MET A 178 -17.82 -3.62 -6.88
C MET A 178 -17.25 -4.54 -7.98
N MET A 179 -16.66 -5.68 -7.61
CA MET A 179 -16.14 -6.65 -8.57
C MET A 179 -17.21 -7.22 -9.49
N ARG A 180 -18.43 -7.49 -8.99
CA ARG A 180 -19.57 -7.95 -9.81
C ARG A 180 -20.01 -6.94 -10.86
N GLN A 181 -19.83 -5.64 -10.62
CA GLN A 181 -20.17 -4.59 -11.59
C GLN A 181 -19.17 -4.52 -12.74
N ILE A 182 -17.95 -5.06 -12.56
CA ILE A 182 -16.86 -4.99 -13.52
C ILE A 182 -16.73 -6.28 -14.32
N LEU A 183 -16.87 -7.44 -13.65
CA LEU A 183 -16.88 -8.74 -14.34
C LEU A 183 -18.17 -8.87 -15.13
N PRO A 184 -18.13 -9.09 -16.46
CA PRO A 184 -19.34 -9.37 -17.23
C PRO A 184 -20.04 -10.59 -16.63
N ALA A 185 -21.34 -10.46 -16.38
CA ALA A 185 -22.16 -11.59 -15.98
C ALA A 185 -21.97 -12.71 -17.02
N PHE A 186 -21.46 -13.85 -16.59
CA PHE A 186 -21.40 -15.05 -17.42
C PHE A 186 -22.85 -15.47 -17.71
N GLY A 187 -23.36 -15.10 -18.87
CA GLY A 187 -24.71 -15.46 -19.32
C GLY A 187 -25.39 -14.37 -20.13
N PHE A 188 -25.51 -14.59 -21.44
CA PHE A 188 -26.43 -14.00 -22.41
C PHE A 188 -26.82 -12.51 -22.18
N GLY A 189 -26.03 -11.62 -22.75
CA GLY A 189 -26.35 -10.20 -22.84
C GLY A 189 -25.18 -9.44 -23.41
N GLY A 190 -24.90 -9.60 -24.70
CA GLY A 190 -23.92 -8.81 -25.44
C GLY A 190 -24.38 -7.35 -25.48
N GLY A 191 -23.93 -6.56 -24.51
CA GLY A 191 -23.99 -5.11 -24.53
C GLY A 191 -22.59 -4.58 -24.83
N THR A 192 -22.31 -4.40 -26.11
CA THR A 192 -21.16 -3.64 -26.62
C THR A 192 -21.27 -2.20 -26.14
N GLY A 193 -20.20 -1.69 -25.46
CA GLY A 193 -20.02 -0.25 -25.27
C GLY A 193 -20.67 0.34 -24.03
N THR A 194 -20.33 -0.15 -22.83
CA THR A 194 -20.49 0.67 -21.63
C THR A 194 -19.30 1.61 -21.53
N ASP A 195 -19.60 2.91 -21.62
CA ASP A 195 -18.65 4.00 -21.43
C ASP A 195 -17.91 3.79 -20.08
N GLU A 196 -16.57 3.91 -20.05
CA GLU A 196 -15.75 3.73 -18.85
C GLU A 196 -16.27 4.58 -17.68
N GLY A 197 -16.83 5.76 -17.98
CA GLY A 197 -17.46 6.64 -17.00
C GLY A 197 -18.71 6.04 -16.34
N ASP A 198 -19.52 5.28 -17.08
CA ASP A 198 -20.72 4.63 -16.53
C ASP A 198 -20.35 3.42 -15.66
N GLN A 199 -19.28 2.72 -16.00
CA GLN A 199 -18.77 1.61 -15.18
C GLN A 199 -18.22 2.11 -13.84
N ALA A 200 -17.43 3.19 -13.84
CA ALA A 200 -16.92 3.82 -12.62
C ALA A 200 -18.07 4.27 -11.70
N ARG A 201 -19.09 4.91 -12.23
CA ARG A 201 -20.28 5.33 -11.47
C ARG A 201 -21.06 4.15 -10.86
N ARG A 202 -21.14 3.00 -11.54
CA ARG A 202 -21.77 1.79 -11.00
C ARG A 202 -20.99 1.21 -9.84
N VAL A 203 -19.67 1.17 -9.96
CA VAL A 203 -18.75 0.73 -8.89
C VAL A 203 -18.90 1.61 -7.66
N ASP A 204 -18.91 2.93 -7.82
CA ASP A 204 -19.09 3.89 -6.72
C ASP A 204 -20.43 3.73 -6.03
N ARG A 205 -21.53 3.57 -6.80
CA ARG A 205 -22.86 3.34 -6.23
C ARG A 205 -22.95 2.03 -5.44
N ALA A 206 -22.33 0.95 -5.95
CA ALA A 206 -22.29 -0.34 -5.24
C ALA A 206 -21.49 -0.23 -3.94
N GLY A 207 -20.35 0.46 -3.97
CA GLY A 207 -19.54 0.77 -2.81
C GLY A 207 -20.32 1.57 -1.77
N ALA A 208 -20.92 2.69 -2.17
CA ALA A 208 -21.73 3.55 -1.30
C ALA A 208 -22.93 2.82 -0.65
N ALA A 209 -23.61 1.95 -1.40
CA ALA A 209 -24.70 1.16 -0.86
C ALA A 209 -24.23 0.16 0.21
N SER A 210 -23.08 -0.45 0.00
CA SER A 210 -22.46 -1.39 0.96
C SER A 210 -21.98 -0.69 2.23
N LEU A 211 -21.42 0.53 2.11
CA LEU A 211 -21.02 1.36 3.24
C LEU A 211 -22.19 1.70 4.16
N ARG A 212 -23.33 2.13 3.60
CA ARG A 212 -24.54 2.47 4.37
C ARG A 212 -25.13 1.28 5.14
N LYS A 213 -24.87 0.05 4.72
CA LYS A 213 -25.26 -1.16 5.45
C LYS A 213 -24.33 -1.47 6.61
N LYS A 214 -23.04 -1.11 6.50
CA LYS A 214 -22.02 -1.46 7.49
C LYS A 214 -21.77 -0.36 8.52
N PHE A 215 -21.79 0.90 8.10
CA PHE A 215 -21.47 2.05 8.95
C PHE A 215 -22.69 2.92 9.20
N SER A 216 -22.76 3.51 10.38
CA SER A 216 -23.84 4.45 10.73
C SER A 216 -23.75 5.72 9.86
N PRO A 217 -24.89 6.37 9.56
CA PRO A 217 -24.90 7.65 8.85
C PRO A 217 -24.06 8.72 9.58
N GLU A 218 -24.07 8.67 10.90
CA GLU A 218 -23.31 9.58 11.75
C GLU A 218 -21.81 9.46 11.51
N PHE A 219 -21.29 8.24 11.37
CA PHE A 219 -19.87 7.99 11.06
C PHE A 219 -19.52 8.45 9.65
N LEU A 220 -20.36 8.12 8.67
CA LEU A 220 -20.12 8.49 7.27
C LEU A 220 -20.13 10.00 7.03
N ASN A 221 -20.95 10.76 7.79
CA ASN A 221 -21.01 12.22 7.70
C ASN A 221 -19.77 12.94 8.24
N ARG A 222 -18.86 12.24 8.94
CA ARG A 222 -17.60 12.80 9.43
C ARG A 222 -16.41 12.51 8.51
N ILE A 223 -16.64 11.81 7.41
CA ILE A 223 -15.66 11.51 6.40
C ILE A 223 -15.72 12.60 5.34
N ASP A 224 -14.58 13.25 5.11
CA ASP A 224 -14.49 14.34 4.13
C ASP A 224 -14.52 13.84 2.68
N ALA A 225 -13.87 12.68 2.41
CA ALA A 225 -13.94 12.05 1.11
C ALA A 225 -13.93 10.52 1.20
N THR A 226 -14.83 9.90 0.43
CA THR A 226 -14.81 8.45 0.19
C THR A 226 -14.19 8.20 -1.17
N ILE A 227 -13.10 7.44 -1.18
CA ILE A 227 -12.28 7.20 -2.37
C ILE A 227 -12.39 5.73 -2.76
N SER A 228 -12.93 5.47 -3.94
CA SER A 228 -13.10 4.13 -4.48
C SER A 228 -11.85 3.68 -5.25
N TYR A 229 -11.28 2.57 -4.82
CA TYR A 229 -10.17 1.90 -5.51
C TYR A 229 -10.76 0.80 -6.41
N GLY A 230 -10.64 0.99 -7.71
CA GLY A 230 -11.04 -0.01 -8.70
C GLY A 230 -10.06 -1.19 -8.77
N PRO A 231 -10.47 -2.31 -9.35
CA PRO A 231 -9.56 -3.40 -9.68
C PRO A 231 -8.52 -2.93 -10.69
N LEU A 232 -7.33 -3.50 -10.58
CA LEU A 232 -6.22 -3.14 -11.45
C LEU A 232 -6.37 -3.81 -12.82
N GLY A 233 -6.35 -3.03 -13.89
CA GLY A 233 -6.29 -3.53 -15.25
C GLY A 233 -4.94 -4.18 -15.59
N ARG A 234 -4.88 -4.93 -16.70
CA ARG A 234 -3.68 -5.65 -17.12
C ARG A 234 -2.47 -4.72 -17.28
N THR A 235 -2.65 -3.59 -17.92
CA THR A 235 -1.60 -2.57 -18.10
C THR A 235 -1.08 -2.02 -16.78
N SER A 236 -1.97 -1.81 -15.78
CA SER A 236 -1.58 -1.40 -14.44
C SER A 236 -0.76 -2.48 -13.73
N ILE A 237 -1.16 -3.75 -13.86
CA ILE A 237 -0.41 -4.88 -13.28
C ILE A 237 0.97 -5.02 -13.92
N GLU A 238 1.11 -4.83 -15.22
CA GLU A 238 2.39 -4.81 -15.95
C GLU A 238 3.31 -3.68 -15.44
N SER A 239 2.77 -2.49 -15.28
CA SER A 239 3.51 -1.35 -14.72
C SER A 239 3.91 -1.55 -13.25
N ILE A 240 3.06 -2.23 -12.45
CA ILE A 240 3.38 -2.59 -11.07
C ILE A 240 4.50 -3.64 -11.02
N LEU A 241 4.53 -4.60 -11.94
CA LEU A 241 5.64 -5.54 -12.05
C LEU A 241 6.95 -4.82 -12.33
N ASP A 242 6.95 -3.86 -13.26
CA ASP A 242 8.13 -3.05 -13.56
C ASP A 242 8.61 -2.25 -12.36
N LEU A 243 7.68 -1.72 -11.56
CA LEU A 243 8.00 -1.01 -10.33
C LEU A 243 8.63 -1.95 -9.29
N GLN A 244 8.08 -3.16 -9.12
CA GLN A 244 8.63 -4.15 -8.18
C GLN A 244 10.02 -4.65 -8.59
N ILE A 245 10.27 -4.81 -9.88
CA ILE A 245 11.60 -5.17 -10.38
C ILE A 245 12.60 -4.05 -10.10
N ARG A 246 12.24 -2.79 -10.36
CA ARG A 246 13.09 -1.63 -10.03
C ARG A 246 13.34 -1.49 -8.53
N ASP A 247 12.33 -1.74 -7.69
CA ASP A 247 12.50 -1.72 -6.23
C ASP A 247 13.45 -2.82 -5.77
N LEU A 248 13.42 -4.01 -6.40
CA LEU A 248 14.35 -5.10 -6.14
C LEU A 248 15.78 -4.73 -6.55
N GLU A 249 15.98 -4.12 -7.73
CA GLU A 249 17.29 -3.65 -8.20
C GLU A 249 17.86 -2.59 -7.24
N ARG A 250 17.05 -1.62 -6.84
CA ARG A 250 17.46 -0.61 -5.84
C ARG A 250 17.85 -1.26 -4.51
N LEU A 251 17.08 -2.23 -4.04
CA LEU A 251 17.41 -2.97 -2.81
C LEU A 251 18.75 -3.71 -2.92
N ILE A 252 19.05 -4.30 -4.08
CA ILE A 252 20.32 -4.96 -4.36
C ILE A 252 21.48 -3.93 -4.30
N GLU A 253 21.31 -2.77 -4.94
CA GLU A 253 22.31 -1.69 -4.91
C GLU A 253 22.55 -1.16 -3.49
N GLU A 254 21.50 -0.88 -2.72
CA GLU A 254 21.59 -0.37 -1.35
C GLU A 254 22.22 -1.38 -0.37
N ARG A 255 21.93 -2.67 -0.53
CA ARG A 255 22.35 -3.70 0.42
C ARG A 255 23.73 -4.28 0.11
N LEU A 256 24.06 -4.45 -1.17
CA LEU A 256 25.30 -5.07 -1.60
C LEU A 256 26.39 -4.05 -1.96
N GLY A 257 26.03 -2.79 -2.23
CA GLY A 257 26.99 -1.73 -2.53
C GLY A 257 27.94 -2.12 -3.68
N THR A 258 29.22 -2.26 -3.40
CA THR A 258 30.24 -2.63 -4.41
C THR A 258 30.08 -4.06 -4.96
N ALA A 259 29.35 -4.93 -4.28
CA ALA A 259 29.01 -6.28 -4.74
C ALA A 259 27.66 -6.34 -5.45
N ALA A 260 27.04 -5.20 -5.76
CA ALA A 260 25.77 -5.15 -6.47
C ALA A 260 25.90 -5.67 -7.91
N PHE A 261 24.81 -6.23 -8.39
CA PHE A 261 24.66 -6.78 -9.73
C PHE A 261 23.35 -6.29 -10.36
N ARG A 262 23.21 -6.38 -11.67
CA ARG A 262 22.00 -5.99 -12.40
C ARG A 262 21.11 -7.21 -12.65
N VAL A 263 19.80 -6.99 -12.67
CA VAL A 263 18.80 -8.03 -12.95
C VAL A 263 18.07 -7.67 -14.25
N GLU A 264 18.26 -8.46 -15.30
CA GLU A 264 17.58 -8.31 -16.57
C GLU A 264 16.47 -9.36 -16.69
N VAL A 265 15.22 -8.98 -16.46
CA VAL A 265 14.08 -9.89 -16.59
C VAL A 265 13.58 -9.87 -18.03
N LEU A 266 13.78 -10.97 -18.76
CA LEU A 266 13.41 -11.09 -20.17
C LEU A 266 11.87 -11.11 -20.37
N PRO A 267 11.36 -10.79 -21.57
CA PRO A 267 9.92 -10.69 -21.83
C PRO A 267 9.14 -11.96 -21.50
N GLU A 268 9.71 -13.15 -21.73
CA GLU A 268 9.09 -14.42 -21.36
C GLU A 268 8.98 -14.62 -19.84
N ALA A 269 10.02 -14.24 -19.08
CA ALA A 269 10.00 -14.29 -17.62
C ALA A 269 9.01 -13.28 -17.04
N ARG A 270 8.86 -12.10 -17.66
CA ARG A 270 7.81 -11.11 -17.29
C ARG A 270 6.41 -11.70 -17.49
N ARG A 271 6.14 -12.33 -18.63
CA ARG A 271 4.85 -13.01 -18.88
C ARG A 271 4.59 -14.10 -17.87
N PHE A 272 5.59 -14.92 -17.57
CA PHE A 272 5.50 -15.96 -16.53
C PHE A 272 5.07 -15.40 -15.16
N LEU A 273 5.69 -14.29 -14.72
CA LEU A 273 5.35 -13.64 -13.47
C LEU A 273 3.93 -13.05 -13.48
N LEU A 274 3.52 -12.44 -14.60
CA LEU A 274 2.19 -11.88 -14.78
C LEU A 274 1.12 -12.97 -14.79
N ASP A 275 1.31 -14.04 -15.53
CA ASP A 275 0.32 -15.11 -15.65
C ASP A 275 0.08 -15.86 -14.33
N ARG A 276 1.09 -15.90 -13.44
CA ARG A 276 0.98 -16.52 -12.12
C ARG A 276 0.60 -15.55 -11.00
N GLY A 277 0.87 -14.25 -11.18
CA GLY A 277 0.67 -13.23 -10.14
C GLY A 277 -0.49 -12.28 -10.39
N ALA A 278 -1.20 -12.37 -11.52
CA ALA A 278 -2.27 -11.44 -11.87
C ALA A 278 -3.68 -12.01 -11.59
N ALA A 279 -3.88 -12.65 -10.43
CA ALA A 279 -5.21 -13.09 -10.05
C ALA A 279 -6.13 -11.87 -9.77
N PRO A 280 -7.27 -11.73 -10.47
CA PRO A 280 -8.14 -10.55 -10.36
C PRO A 280 -8.65 -10.30 -8.93
N GLU A 281 -8.76 -11.35 -8.12
CA GLU A 281 -9.28 -11.28 -6.75
C GLU A 281 -8.28 -10.71 -5.75
N TYR A 282 -6.97 -10.87 -5.98
CA TYR A 282 -5.90 -10.51 -5.04
C TYR A 282 -5.04 -9.32 -5.49
N GLY A 283 -5.22 -8.86 -6.73
CA GLY A 283 -4.55 -7.66 -7.26
C GLY A 283 -3.03 -7.71 -7.15
N ALA A 284 -2.41 -6.56 -6.85
CA ALA A 284 -0.95 -6.42 -6.75
C ALA A 284 -0.30 -7.22 -5.60
N ARG A 285 -1.08 -7.68 -4.59
CA ARG A 285 -0.54 -8.48 -3.48
C ARG A 285 -0.07 -9.86 -3.93
N ASP A 286 -0.82 -10.48 -4.84
CA ASP A 286 -0.46 -11.78 -5.40
C ASP A 286 0.75 -11.68 -6.33
N LEU A 287 0.78 -10.63 -7.15
CA LEU A 287 1.95 -10.32 -7.99
C LEU A 287 3.23 -10.16 -7.13
N ARG A 288 3.15 -9.42 -6.03
CA ARG A 288 4.28 -9.24 -5.12
C ARG A 288 4.79 -10.57 -4.56
N ARG A 289 3.88 -11.44 -4.09
CA ARG A 289 4.24 -12.78 -3.61
C ARG A 289 4.89 -13.64 -4.70
N THR A 290 4.39 -13.52 -5.93
CA THR A 290 4.94 -14.23 -7.09
C THR A 290 6.35 -13.75 -7.40
N VAL A 291 6.60 -12.43 -7.41
CA VAL A 291 7.94 -11.85 -7.58
C VAL A 291 8.87 -12.27 -6.43
N GLU A 292 8.42 -12.22 -5.19
CA GLU A 292 9.20 -12.68 -4.03
C GLU A 292 9.60 -14.16 -4.18
N ARG A 293 8.63 -15.04 -4.51
CA ARG A 293 8.86 -16.49 -4.61
C ARG A 293 9.73 -16.87 -5.79
N HIS A 294 9.45 -16.32 -6.97
CA HIS A 294 10.06 -16.79 -8.24
C HIS A 294 11.26 -15.97 -8.67
N LEU A 295 11.45 -14.75 -8.17
CA LEU A 295 12.56 -13.88 -8.52
C LEU A 295 13.48 -13.58 -7.33
N ALA A 296 12.97 -12.98 -6.26
CA ALA A 296 13.79 -12.49 -5.15
C ALA A 296 14.43 -13.63 -4.34
N HIS A 297 13.67 -14.68 -3.97
CA HIS A 297 14.22 -15.81 -3.20
C HIS A 297 15.30 -16.60 -3.97
N PRO A 298 15.13 -16.96 -5.26
CA PRO A 298 16.22 -17.58 -6.03
C PRO A 298 17.46 -16.69 -6.15
N LEU A 299 17.31 -15.38 -6.42
CA LEU A 299 18.42 -14.44 -6.44
C LEU A 299 19.16 -14.37 -5.10
N ALA A 300 18.43 -14.30 -4.00
CA ALA A 300 19.04 -14.34 -2.66
C ALA A 300 19.82 -15.62 -2.41
N GLY A 301 19.32 -16.76 -2.88
CA GLY A 301 20.03 -18.04 -2.80
C GLY A 301 21.31 -18.09 -3.64
N LEU A 302 21.35 -17.41 -4.80
CA LEU A 302 22.54 -17.27 -5.63
C LEU A 302 23.59 -16.37 -4.93
N VAL A 303 23.17 -15.24 -4.38
CA VAL A 303 24.04 -14.33 -3.61
C VAL A 303 24.66 -15.06 -2.42
N ALA A 304 23.87 -15.80 -1.66
CA ALA A 304 24.33 -16.53 -0.46
C ALA A 304 25.38 -17.62 -0.73
N ARG A 305 25.51 -18.05 -2.00
CA ARG A 305 26.50 -19.06 -2.46
C ARG A 305 27.69 -18.46 -3.21
N ASP A 306 27.85 -17.13 -3.13
CA ASP A 306 28.84 -16.39 -3.92
C ASP A 306 28.75 -16.70 -5.44
N GLY A 307 27.55 -17.02 -5.90
CA GLY A 307 27.30 -17.43 -7.30
C GLY A 307 27.20 -16.27 -8.27
N ILE A 308 27.22 -15.00 -7.81
CA ILE A 308 27.10 -13.81 -8.64
C ILE A 308 28.32 -12.92 -8.39
N ALA A 309 29.08 -12.65 -9.46
CA ALA A 309 30.20 -11.72 -9.38
C ALA A 309 29.71 -10.26 -9.25
N PRO A 310 30.48 -9.37 -8.60
CA PRO A 310 30.20 -7.93 -8.59
C PRO A 310 30.04 -7.37 -10.01
N GLU A 311 29.14 -6.42 -10.19
CA GLU A 311 28.81 -5.79 -11.49
C GLU A 311 28.33 -6.75 -12.60
N ALA A 312 28.09 -8.04 -12.30
CA ALA A 312 27.54 -8.98 -13.25
C ALA A 312 26.10 -8.59 -13.64
N THR A 313 25.63 -9.12 -14.77
CA THR A 313 24.21 -9.04 -15.16
C THR A 313 23.60 -10.43 -15.06
N VAL A 314 22.54 -10.57 -14.24
CA VAL A 314 21.76 -11.79 -14.11
C VAL A 314 20.58 -11.70 -15.06
N LYS A 315 20.60 -12.48 -16.14
CA LYS A 315 19.47 -12.60 -17.06
C LYS A 315 18.51 -13.65 -16.55
N VAL A 316 17.24 -13.27 -16.48
CA VAL A 316 16.16 -14.13 -16.01
C VAL A 316 15.28 -14.50 -17.18
N SER A 317 15.23 -15.79 -17.49
CA SER A 317 14.42 -16.39 -18.56
C SER A 317 13.51 -17.49 -18.02
N VAL A 318 12.71 -18.10 -18.88
CA VAL A 318 11.89 -19.26 -18.51
C VAL A 318 12.67 -20.52 -18.85
N ALA A 319 12.77 -21.45 -17.90
CA ALA A 319 13.42 -22.74 -18.12
C ALA A 319 12.71 -23.55 -19.21
N ALA A 320 13.42 -24.49 -19.87
CA ALA A 320 12.91 -25.28 -21.00
C ALA A 320 11.60 -26.05 -20.68
N GLY A 321 11.32 -26.34 -19.41
CA GLY A 321 10.06 -26.96 -18.95
C GLY A 321 8.88 -26.01 -18.83
N GLY A 322 9.07 -24.69 -18.88
CA GLY A 322 8.02 -23.68 -18.76
C GLY A 322 7.52 -23.40 -17.34
N ASP A 323 7.92 -24.18 -16.35
CA ASP A 323 7.36 -24.13 -15.00
C ASP A 323 8.16 -23.30 -13.99
N THR A 324 9.38 -22.97 -14.30
CA THR A 324 10.32 -22.25 -13.42
C THR A 324 11.10 -21.19 -14.20
N LEU A 325 11.66 -20.21 -13.45
CA LEU A 325 12.59 -19.25 -14.00
C LEU A 325 14.03 -19.82 -13.96
N GLU A 326 14.82 -19.49 -14.97
CA GLU A 326 16.23 -19.80 -15.10
C GLU A 326 17.06 -18.52 -14.97
N PHE A 327 18.18 -18.58 -14.26
CA PHE A 327 19.05 -17.46 -13.95
C PHE A 327 20.42 -17.67 -14.61
N LEU A 328 20.79 -16.80 -15.55
CA LEU A 328 22.03 -16.85 -16.28
C LEU A 328 22.93 -15.68 -15.88
N CYS A 329 24.05 -15.96 -15.24
CA CYS A 329 24.99 -14.93 -14.81
C CYS A 329 25.96 -14.60 -15.95
N GLU A 330 25.96 -13.36 -16.42
CA GLU A 330 26.94 -12.83 -17.39
C GLU A 330 27.93 -11.94 -16.64
N GLU A 331 29.20 -12.37 -16.58
CA GLU A 331 30.27 -11.56 -15.99
C GLU A 331 30.65 -10.42 -16.94
N ARG A 332 30.72 -9.20 -16.41
CA ARG A 332 31.19 -8.03 -17.16
C ARG A 332 32.70 -8.18 -17.44
N ARG A 333 33.07 -8.42 -18.67
CA ARG A 333 34.48 -8.47 -19.06
C ARG A 333 35.09 -7.07 -19.03
N PRO A 334 36.30 -6.88 -18.45
CA PRO A 334 37.06 -5.65 -18.67
C PRO A 334 37.37 -5.48 -20.16
N ALA A 335 37.14 -4.28 -20.68
CA ALA A 335 37.38 -3.94 -22.08
C ALA A 335 38.83 -4.23 -22.43
N GLY A 336 39.09 -5.20 -23.34
CA GLY A 336 40.43 -5.44 -23.87
C GLY A 336 40.87 -6.87 -24.17
N ARG A 337 40.05 -7.92 -23.99
CA ARG A 337 40.43 -9.28 -24.37
C ARG A 337 39.49 -9.87 -25.43
N ARG A 338 40.11 -10.48 -26.50
CA ARG A 338 39.42 -11.16 -27.60
C ARG A 338 38.48 -12.27 -27.13
N PRO A 339 37.36 -12.54 -27.84
CA PRO A 339 36.34 -13.47 -27.42
C PRO A 339 36.83 -14.92 -27.42
N LEU A 340 37.01 -15.49 -26.26
CA LEU A 340 36.98 -16.93 -26.06
C LEU A 340 35.62 -17.26 -25.46
N ARG A 341 34.93 -18.28 -25.95
CA ARG A 341 33.59 -18.78 -25.65
C ARG A 341 32.97 -18.23 -24.38
N THR A 342 31.75 -17.70 -24.49
CA THR A 342 30.88 -17.23 -23.40
C THR A 342 30.69 -18.35 -22.39
N ASP A 343 31.37 -18.25 -21.23
CA ASP A 343 31.07 -19.13 -20.10
C ASP A 343 29.78 -18.65 -19.43
N LEU A 344 28.66 -19.13 -19.98
CA LEU A 344 27.36 -19.05 -19.32
C LEU A 344 27.36 -20.12 -18.22
N ARG A 345 27.51 -19.72 -16.98
CA ARG A 345 27.24 -20.63 -15.84
C ARG A 345 25.75 -20.75 -15.66
N ARG A 346 25.20 -21.88 -16.07
CA ARG A 346 23.83 -22.30 -15.78
C ARG A 346 23.76 -22.72 -14.31
N VAL A 347 22.94 -22.04 -13.53
CA VAL A 347 22.67 -22.45 -12.15
C VAL A 347 21.23 -22.94 -12.09
N ASP A 348 21.06 -24.26 -12.09
CA ASP A 348 19.75 -24.90 -11.98
C ASP A 348 19.22 -24.70 -10.56
N TYR A 349 18.11 -23.98 -10.41
CA TYR A 349 17.35 -23.87 -9.17
C TYR A 349 16.06 -24.68 -9.28
N LEU A 350 15.99 -25.81 -8.59
CA LEU A 350 14.75 -26.52 -8.33
C LEU A 350 14.00 -25.76 -7.21
N VAL A 351 12.99 -25.00 -7.55
CA VAL A 351 11.98 -24.56 -6.59
C VAL A 351 11.11 -25.77 -6.30
N LEU A 352 11.27 -26.37 -5.13
CA LEU A 352 10.33 -27.37 -4.64
C LEU A 352 8.93 -26.73 -4.54
N ALA A 353 7.95 -27.35 -5.19
CA ALA A 353 6.56 -26.97 -5.35
C ALA A 353 5.82 -26.82 -4.00
#